data_8ec4fd10f85e8cf985176af5b0c0703b
#
_entry.id   8ec4fd10f85e8cf985176af5b0c0703b
#
_cell.length_a   1.000
_cell.length_b   1.000
_cell.length_c   1.000
_cell.angle_alpha   90.00
_cell.angle_beta   90.00
_cell.angle_gamma   90.00
#
_symmetry.space_group_name_H-M   'P 1'
#
loop_
_entity.id
_entity.type
_entity.pdbx_description
1 polymer ?
#
loop_
_entity_poly.entity_id
_entity_poly.type
_entity_poly.pdbx_seq_one_letter_code
_entity_poly.pdbx_strand_id
1 'polypeptide(L)'
;MNSDQFYEKYGIFVEFLTFNGTMPAMHEHPTYEMYFLIHGDRTYFVEDSVFRLQNGEVALIPPHVLHKTGGKSGNRILLAFRRDYLEKYFTSQAIETLVCGFKYHHRTPKKEDAEKIINICNEIRKLQEKDTDDGLFILVAELLKILNNSPTAEIAPSPSKKLIADITDYVNLNYSEIKGVEDTAEKFYINKCYLCRIFKKVTGIPFVTYLNSVRLGHAADLLLSSTKEVSEIATLCGFNSNSYFCNMFKIEFGMTPRAYRMGNKKQK
;
A
#
# COMPACT_ATOMS: atom_id res chain seq x y z
N MET A 1 15.03 -3.59 -21.11
CA MET A 1 14.23 -2.46 -20.58
C MET A 1 14.42 -2.37 -19.08
N ASN A 2 14.50 -1.19 -18.46
CA ASN A 2 14.53 -1.08 -17.00
C ASN A 2 13.12 -1.30 -16.42
N SER A 3 13.04 -1.53 -15.08
CA SER A 3 11.79 -1.84 -14.39
C SER A 3 10.75 -0.72 -14.54
N ASP A 4 11.18 0.55 -14.47
CA ASP A 4 10.27 1.70 -14.58
C ASP A 4 9.59 1.77 -15.95
N GLN A 5 10.36 1.60 -17.04
CA GLN A 5 9.82 1.62 -18.41
C GLN A 5 8.88 0.44 -18.66
N PHE A 6 9.20 -0.74 -18.12
CA PHE A 6 8.34 -1.91 -18.23
C PHE A 6 7.04 -1.74 -17.45
N TYR A 7 7.13 -1.16 -16.24
CA TYR A 7 5.99 -0.82 -15.41
C TYR A 7 5.06 0.19 -16.08
N GLU A 8 5.59 1.27 -16.65
CA GLU A 8 4.79 2.26 -17.38
C GLU A 8 4.03 1.62 -18.55
N LYS A 9 4.68 0.72 -19.27
CA LYS A 9 4.10 0.07 -20.46
C LYS A 9 3.06 -1.01 -20.10
N TYR A 10 3.37 -1.87 -19.15
CA TYR A 10 2.59 -3.07 -18.88
C TYR A 10 1.83 -3.04 -17.54
N GLY A 11 2.20 -2.18 -16.60
CA GLY A 11 1.58 -2.07 -15.28
C GLY A 11 2.07 -3.08 -14.26
N ILE A 12 3.22 -3.70 -14.51
CA ILE A 12 3.86 -4.69 -13.64
C ILE A 12 5.37 -4.63 -13.78
N PHE A 13 6.11 -4.94 -12.72
CA PHE A 13 7.54 -5.19 -12.78
C PHE A 13 8.01 -6.17 -11.70
N VAL A 14 9.19 -6.75 -11.89
CA VAL A 14 9.91 -7.52 -10.88
C VAL A 14 11.36 -7.05 -10.79
N GLU A 15 11.86 -6.95 -9.56
CA GLU A 15 13.26 -6.60 -9.28
C GLU A 15 13.88 -7.52 -8.24
N PHE A 16 15.16 -7.87 -8.48
CA PHE A 16 16.00 -8.56 -7.52
C PHE A 16 16.98 -7.54 -6.95
N LEU A 17 16.80 -7.19 -5.68
CA LEU A 17 17.49 -6.05 -5.08
C LEU A 17 18.29 -6.46 -3.85
N THR A 18 19.47 -5.88 -3.71
CA THR A 18 20.16 -5.80 -2.43
C THR A 18 19.73 -4.52 -1.73
N PHE A 19 19.39 -4.60 -0.47
CA PHE A 19 18.99 -3.43 0.33
C PHE A 19 19.93 -3.21 1.50
N ASN A 20 20.11 -1.95 1.88
CA ASN A 20 20.87 -1.53 3.06
C ASN A 20 20.03 -0.52 3.85
N GLY A 21 19.84 -0.82 5.16
CA GLY A 21 19.19 0.12 6.06
C GLY A 21 17.66 0.13 6.01
N THR A 22 17.10 1.17 6.58
CA THR A 22 15.67 1.35 6.85
C THR A 22 15.08 2.39 5.90
N MET A 23 13.86 2.21 5.45
CA MET A 23 13.12 3.25 4.74
C MET A 23 12.81 4.42 5.70
N PRO A 24 13.13 5.65 5.33
CA PRO A 24 13.05 6.78 6.25
C PRO A 24 11.61 7.16 6.64
N ALA A 25 10.64 6.93 5.75
CA ALA A 25 9.24 7.36 5.94
C ALA A 25 8.24 6.25 5.63
N MET A 26 7.04 6.37 6.20
CA MET A 26 5.86 5.65 5.74
C MET A 26 5.50 6.17 4.35
N HIS A 27 5.08 5.27 3.47
CA HIS A 27 4.62 5.60 2.12
C HIS A 27 3.49 4.67 1.71
N GLU A 28 2.75 5.04 0.69
CA GLU A 28 1.75 4.24 0.01
C GLU A 28 1.93 4.34 -1.51
N HIS A 29 1.36 3.41 -2.22
CA HIS A 29 1.37 3.38 -3.68
C HIS A 29 0.11 2.69 -4.22
N PRO A 30 -0.29 2.95 -5.48
CA PRO A 30 -1.52 2.40 -6.07
C PRO A 30 -1.37 0.96 -6.57
N THR A 31 -0.30 0.26 -6.18
CA THR A 31 0.03 -1.08 -6.66
C THR A 31 -0.13 -2.12 -5.57
N TYR A 32 -0.43 -3.35 -5.98
CA TYR A 32 -0.14 -4.53 -5.18
C TYR A 32 1.37 -4.75 -5.16
N GLU A 33 1.94 -4.96 -3.98
CA GLU A 33 3.36 -5.24 -3.80
C GLU A 33 3.57 -6.59 -3.10
N MET A 34 4.38 -7.43 -3.70
CA MET A 34 4.93 -8.63 -3.06
C MET A 34 6.42 -8.40 -2.78
N TYR A 35 6.79 -8.52 -1.52
CA TYR A 35 8.17 -8.49 -1.09
C TYR A 35 8.56 -9.88 -0.56
N PHE A 36 9.43 -10.57 -1.26
CA PHE A 36 9.98 -11.86 -0.84
C PHE A 36 11.39 -11.67 -0.28
N LEU A 37 11.62 -12.06 0.97
CA LEU A 37 12.95 -11.99 1.59
C LEU A 37 13.78 -13.24 1.23
N ILE A 38 14.78 -13.05 0.39
CA ILE A 38 15.70 -14.16 0.02
C ILE A 38 16.65 -14.42 1.19
N HIS A 39 17.30 -13.36 1.68
CA HIS A 39 18.25 -13.44 2.78
C HIS A 39 18.34 -12.11 3.51
N GLY A 40 18.49 -12.15 4.84
CA GLY A 40 18.68 -10.98 5.68
C GLY A 40 17.69 -10.87 6.80
N ASP A 41 17.44 -9.63 7.23
CA ASP A 41 16.55 -9.30 8.32
C ASP A 41 15.69 -8.10 7.92
N ARG A 42 14.37 -8.28 7.89
CA ARG A 42 13.45 -7.22 7.51
C ARG A 42 12.24 -7.15 8.43
N THR A 43 12.03 -6.00 9.02
CA THR A 43 10.80 -5.70 9.77
C THR A 43 9.89 -4.87 8.89
N TYR A 44 8.65 -5.30 8.76
CA TYR A 44 7.57 -4.57 8.12
C TYR A 44 6.70 -3.88 9.16
N PHE A 45 6.37 -2.65 8.87
CA PHE A 45 5.35 -1.85 9.55
C PHE A 45 4.27 -1.59 8.52
N VAL A 46 3.15 -2.26 8.64
CA VAL A 46 2.01 -2.18 7.70
C VAL A 46 0.79 -1.83 8.52
N GLU A 47 0.24 -0.63 8.28
CA GLU A 47 -0.88 -0.12 9.08
C GLU A 47 -0.63 -0.28 10.60
N ASP A 48 -1.41 -1.13 11.25
CA ASP A 48 -1.33 -1.45 12.69
C ASP A 48 -0.49 -2.70 12.99
N SER A 49 0.03 -3.35 11.96
CA SER A 49 0.79 -4.58 12.07
C SER A 49 2.30 -4.34 12.00
N VAL A 50 3.01 -5.00 12.90
CA VAL A 50 4.48 -5.06 12.85
C VAL A 50 4.88 -6.52 12.86
N PHE A 51 5.62 -6.95 11.84
CA PHE A 51 6.13 -8.31 11.76
C PHE A 51 7.54 -8.33 11.17
N ARG A 52 8.27 -9.38 11.50
CA ARG A 52 9.62 -9.60 11.01
C ARG A 52 9.61 -10.76 10.03
N LEU A 53 10.13 -10.53 8.84
CA LEU A 53 10.30 -11.57 7.85
C LEU A 53 11.54 -12.40 8.15
N GLN A 54 11.40 -13.70 8.00
CA GLN A 54 12.47 -14.66 7.92
C GLN A 54 12.83 -14.95 6.44
N ASN A 55 13.99 -15.58 6.20
CA ASN A 55 14.37 -16.00 4.85
C ASN A 55 13.30 -16.93 4.26
N GLY A 56 12.84 -16.65 3.04
CA GLY A 56 11.79 -17.38 2.37
C GLY A 56 10.37 -16.90 2.67
N GLU A 57 10.20 -15.92 3.55
CA GLU A 57 8.88 -15.34 3.86
C GLU A 57 8.54 -14.12 2.99
N VAL A 58 7.26 -13.81 2.96
CA VAL A 58 6.69 -12.80 2.05
C VAL A 58 5.87 -11.77 2.82
N ALA A 59 6.09 -10.49 2.51
CA ALA A 59 5.13 -9.43 2.80
C ALA A 59 4.27 -9.15 1.57
N LEU A 60 2.97 -8.98 1.78
CA LEU A 60 1.98 -8.61 0.76
C LEU A 60 1.33 -7.28 1.15
N ILE A 61 1.48 -6.29 0.29
CA ILE A 61 0.96 -4.93 0.53
C ILE A 61 -0.09 -4.63 -0.55
N PRO A 62 -1.35 -4.44 -0.15
CA PRO A 62 -2.39 -4.01 -1.10
C PRO A 62 -2.21 -2.53 -1.46
N PRO A 63 -2.88 -2.07 -2.55
CA PRO A 63 -2.87 -0.67 -2.94
C PRO A 63 -3.30 0.27 -1.80
N HIS A 64 -2.69 1.46 -1.72
CA HIS A 64 -3.03 2.53 -0.78
C HIS A 64 -2.90 2.17 0.71
N VAL A 65 -2.11 1.15 1.02
CA VAL A 65 -1.82 0.77 2.41
C VAL A 65 -0.51 1.40 2.85
N LEU A 66 -0.58 2.21 3.92
CA LEU A 66 0.59 2.85 4.53
C LEU A 66 1.53 1.81 5.12
N HIS A 67 2.77 1.82 4.64
CA HIS A 67 3.77 0.89 5.12
C HIS A 67 5.19 1.48 5.07
N LYS A 68 6.09 0.86 5.81
CA LYS A 68 7.53 1.07 5.73
C LYS A 68 8.28 -0.19 6.12
N THR A 69 9.56 -0.22 5.79
CA THR A 69 10.42 -1.32 6.17
C THR A 69 11.60 -0.84 7.00
N GLY A 70 12.00 -1.65 7.97
CA GLY A 70 13.20 -1.48 8.77
C GLY A 70 14.05 -2.73 8.74
N GLY A 71 15.31 -2.62 9.16
CA GLY A 71 16.21 -3.77 9.25
C GLY A 71 17.60 -3.48 8.71
N LYS A 72 18.44 -4.51 8.75
CA LYS A 72 19.82 -4.45 8.27
C LYS A 72 19.86 -4.69 6.75
N SER A 73 21.00 -5.09 6.22
CA SER A 73 21.16 -5.46 4.83
C SER A 73 20.57 -6.84 4.50
N GLY A 74 20.27 -7.06 3.22
CA GLY A 74 19.79 -8.35 2.72
C GLY A 74 19.44 -8.31 1.23
N ASN A 75 18.92 -9.43 0.75
CA ASN A 75 18.50 -9.62 -0.64
C ASN A 75 17.00 -9.92 -0.70
N ARG A 76 16.32 -9.30 -1.64
CA ARG A 76 14.87 -9.43 -1.84
C ARG A 76 14.49 -9.56 -3.30
N ILE A 77 13.30 -10.09 -3.51
CA ILE A 77 12.55 -9.92 -4.75
C ILE A 77 11.39 -8.96 -4.44
N LEU A 78 11.25 -7.95 -5.27
CA LEU A 78 10.12 -7.04 -5.27
C LEU A 78 9.33 -7.24 -6.55
N LEU A 79 8.05 -7.60 -6.45
CA LEU A 79 7.13 -7.60 -7.57
C LEU A 79 6.00 -6.64 -7.25
N ALA A 80 5.73 -5.72 -8.17
CA ALA A 80 4.60 -4.80 -8.04
C ALA A 80 3.78 -4.79 -9.32
N PHE A 81 2.46 -4.68 -9.17
CA PHE A 81 1.54 -4.61 -10.31
C PHE A 81 0.30 -3.77 -9.97
N ARG A 82 -0.24 -3.12 -11.00
CA ARG A 82 -1.50 -2.38 -10.91
C ARG A 82 -2.70 -3.32 -11.11
N ARG A 83 -3.84 -2.94 -10.58
CA ARG A 83 -5.10 -3.66 -10.79
C ARG A 83 -5.49 -3.74 -12.26
N ASP A 84 -5.30 -2.64 -13.02
CA ASP A 84 -5.62 -2.56 -14.44
C ASP A 84 -4.80 -3.56 -15.30
N TYR A 85 -3.63 -3.98 -14.82
CA TYR A 85 -2.88 -5.06 -15.45
C TYR A 85 -3.68 -6.38 -15.43
N LEU A 86 -4.27 -6.73 -14.28
CA LEU A 86 -5.08 -7.95 -14.17
C LEU A 86 -6.41 -7.85 -14.94
N GLU A 87 -7.00 -6.66 -15.00
CA GLU A 87 -8.27 -6.41 -15.70
C GLU A 87 -8.20 -6.66 -17.20
N LYS A 88 -7.00 -6.69 -17.79
CA LYS A 88 -6.80 -7.06 -19.20
C LYS A 88 -7.08 -8.54 -19.48
N TYR A 89 -6.95 -9.41 -18.46
CA TYR A 89 -6.93 -10.86 -18.64
C TYR A 89 -7.99 -11.60 -17.81
N PHE A 90 -8.48 -10.98 -16.73
CA PHE A 90 -9.35 -11.64 -15.76
C PHE A 90 -10.62 -10.83 -15.48
N THR A 91 -11.70 -11.53 -15.18
CA THR A 91 -12.93 -10.91 -14.68
C THR A 91 -12.72 -10.35 -13.28
N SER A 92 -13.54 -9.36 -12.88
CA SER A 92 -13.47 -8.78 -11.52
C SER A 92 -13.55 -9.85 -10.43
N GLN A 93 -14.42 -10.85 -10.56
CA GLN A 93 -14.55 -11.96 -9.61
C GLN A 93 -13.24 -12.79 -9.52
N ALA A 94 -12.61 -13.07 -10.64
CA ALA A 94 -11.34 -13.80 -10.66
C ALA A 94 -10.21 -12.98 -10.01
N ILE A 95 -10.18 -11.67 -10.26
CA ILE A 95 -9.21 -10.76 -9.63
C ILE A 95 -9.34 -10.79 -8.11
N GLU A 96 -10.55 -10.63 -7.56
CA GLU A 96 -10.79 -10.71 -6.11
C GLU A 96 -10.27 -12.02 -5.53
N THR A 97 -10.46 -13.13 -6.23
CA THR A 97 -9.93 -14.43 -5.82
C THR A 97 -8.41 -14.48 -5.86
N LEU A 98 -7.78 -13.91 -6.89
CA LEU A 98 -6.32 -13.89 -7.05
C LEU A 98 -5.63 -13.02 -5.99
N VAL A 99 -6.23 -11.87 -5.64
CA VAL A 99 -5.62 -10.92 -4.70
C VAL A 99 -6.06 -11.10 -3.26
N CYS A 100 -6.93 -12.08 -2.94
CA CYS A 100 -7.47 -12.27 -1.59
C CYS A 100 -6.37 -12.50 -0.53
N GLY A 101 -5.21 -13.01 -0.95
CA GLY A 101 -4.05 -13.21 -0.10
C GLY A 101 -3.47 -11.92 0.48
N PHE A 102 -3.66 -10.79 -0.17
CA PHE A 102 -3.18 -9.49 0.29
C PHE A 102 -3.89 -8.97 1.55
N LYS A 103 -5.05 -9.53 1.90
CA LYS A 103 -5.70 -9.28 3.19
C LYS A 103 -4.82 -9.66 4.39
N TYR A 104 -3.89 -10.57 4.20
CA TYR A 104 -2.97 -11.05 5.24
C TYR A 104 -1.55 -10.68 4.83
N HIS A 105 -1.01 -9.68 5.46
CA HIS A 105 0.25 -9.05 5.06
C HIS A 105 1.50 -9.94 5.19
N HIS A 106 1.45 -11.03 5.95
CA HIS A 106 2.59 -11.91 6.20
C HIS A 106 2.27 -13.35 5.79
N ARG A 107 3.08 -13.90 4.90
CA ARG A 107 2.98 -15.29 4.41
C ARG A 107 4.27 -16.04 4.68
N THR A 108 4.12 -17.30 5.06
CA THR A 108 5.22 -18.23 5.35
C THR A 108 5.16 -19.41 4.40
N PRO A 109 5.57 -19.26 3.13
CA PRO A 109 5.58 -20.35 2.15
C PRO A 109 6.42 -21.53 2.64
N LYS A 110 6.00 -22.74 2.33
CA LYS A 110 6.88 -23.92 2.51
C LYS A 110 8.10 -23.79 1.60
N LYS A 111 9.18 -24.49 1.93
CA LYS A 111 10.45 -24.42 1.15
C LYS A 111 10.25 -24.67 -0.35
N GLU A 112 9.46 -25.67 -0.71
CA GLU A 112 9.14 -25.98 -2.10
C GLU A 112 8.41 -24.85 -2.83
N ASP A 113 7.48 -24.18 -2.13
CA ASP A 113 6.73 -23.05 -2.67
C ASP A 113 7.59 -21.79 -2.76
N ALA A 114 8.48 -21.58 -1.80
CA ALA A 114 9.47 -20.49 -1.84
C ALA A 114 10.41 -20.64 -3.07
N GLU A 115 10.86 -21.85 -3.38
CA GLU A 115 11.66 -22.15 -4.58
C GLU A 115 10.86 -21.88 -5.87
N LYS A 116 9.57 -22.26 -5.92
CA LYS A 116 8.69 -21.94 -7.06
C LYS A 116 8.49 -20.44 -7.23
N ILE A 117 8.28 -19.69 -6.14
CA ILE A 117 8.15 -18.23 -6.17
C ILE A 117 9.39 -17.60 -6.82
N ILE A 118 10.60 -18.01 -6.40
CA ILE A 118 11.87 -17.51 -6.98
C ILE A 118 11.95 -17.83 -8.47
N ASN A 119 11.60 -19.05 -8.87
CA ASN A 119 11.64 -19.47 -10.27
C ASN A 119 10.65 -18.68 -11.12
N ILE A 120 9.40 -18.49 -10.67
CA ILE A 120 8.39 -17.69 -11.37
C ILE A 120 8.88 -16.24 -11.51
N CYS A 121 9.42 -15.64 -10.46
CA CYS A 121 9.96 -14.28 -10.52
C CYS A 121 11.14 -14.16 -11.49
N ASN A 122 12.00 -15.19 -11.60
CA ASN A 122 13.06 -15.22 -12.61
C ASN A 122 12.50 -15.31 -14.04
N GLU A 123 11.44 -16.08 -14.28
CA GLU A 123 10.81 -16.14 -15.61
C GLU A 123 10.14 -14.79 -15.95
N ILE A 124 9.45 -14.15 -14.99
CA ILE A 124 8.89 -12.80 -15.16
C ILE A 124 10.02 -11.80 -15.53
N ARG A 125 11.17 -11.86 -14.84
CA ARG A 125 12.32 -11.02 -15.15
C ARG A 125 12.84 -11.23 -16.57
N LYS A 126 12.90 -12.46 -17.05
CA LYS A 126 13.32 -12.77 -18.43
C LYS A 126 12.36 -12.16 -19.47
N LEU A 127 11.04 -12.19 -19.21
CA LEU A 127 10.06 -11.54 -20.08
C LEU A 127 10.23 -10.01 -20.06
N GLN A 128 10.45 -9.43 -18.88
CA GLN A 128 10.73 -8.02 -18.71
C GLN A 128 12.02 -7.59 -19.48
N GLU A 129 13.09 -8.37 -19.41
CA GLU A 129 14.33 -8.13 -20.16
C GLU A 129 14.12 -8.18 -21.67
N LYS A 130 13.21 -9.05 -22.16
CA LYS A 130 12.82 -9.16 -23.56
C LYS A 130 11.77 -8.16 -24.01
N ASP A 131 11.28 -7.31 -23.12
CA ASP A 131 10.19 -6.34 -23.37
C ASP A 131 8.91 -6.99 -23.93
N THR A 132 8.49 -8.10 -23.35
CA THR A 132 7.26 -8.80 -23.75
C THR A 132 6.43 -9.20 -22.54
N ASP A 133 5.11 -9.17 -22.68
CA ASP A 133 4.14 -9.67 -21.69
C ASP A 133 3.51 -11.01 -22.11
N ASP A 134 4.07 -11.67 -23.11
CA ASP A 134 3.54 -12.93 -23.63
C ASP A 134 3.56 -14.03 -22.57
N GLY A 135 2.38 -14.45 -22.13
CA GLY A 135 2.21 -15.41 -21.04
C GLY A 135 2.49 -14.89 -19.63
N LEU A 136 2.87 -13.63 -19.46
CA LEU A 136 3.20 -13.04 -18.16
C LEU A 136 2.05 -13.16 -17.16
N PHE A 137 0.78 -12.97 -17.60
CA PHE A 137 -0.40 -13.10 -16.77
C PHE A 137 -0.59 -14.49 -16.17
N ILE A 138 -0.12 -15.55 -16.85
CA ILE A 138 -0.18 -16.93 -16.35
C ILE A 138 0.78 -17.09 -15.16
N LEU A 139 2.02 -16.59 -15.30
CA LEU A 139 3.03 -16.60 -14.22
C LEU A 139 2.56 -15.83 -13.00
N VAL A 140 1.94 -14.66 -13.22
CA VAL A 140 1.39 -13.85 -12.13
C VAL A 140 0.22 -14.57 -11.43
N ALA A 141 -0.68 -15.19 -12.18
CA ALA A 141 -1.79 -15.95 -11.60
C ALA A 141 -1.30 -17.17 -10.79
N GLU A 142 -0.30 -17.89 -11.30
CA GLU A 142 0.32 -19.00 -10.58
C GLU A 142 0.98 -18.54 -9.28
N LEU A 143 1.75 -17.45 -9.34
CA LEU A 143 2.38 -16.84 -8.18
C LEU A 143 1.36 -16.47 -7.12
N LEU A 144 0.29 -15.74 -7.50
CA LEU A 144 -0.78 -15.33 -6.60
C LEU A 144 -1.51 -16.53 -5.97
N LYS A 145 -1.71 -17.60 -6.72
CA LYS A 145 -2.28 -18.87 -6.20
C LYS A 145 -1.38 -19.50 -5.14
N ILE A 146 -0.06 -19.54 -5.37
CA ILE A 146 0.91 -20.05 -4.38
C ILE A 146 0.83 -19.20 -3.10
N LEU A 147 0.83 -17.88 -3.24
CA LEU A 147 0.77 -16.96 -2.11
C LEU A 147 -0.53 -17.10 -1.33
N ASN A 148 -1.68 -17.25 -2.00
CA ASN A 148 -2.97 -17.47 -1.35
C ASN A 148 -3.02 -18.77 -0.53
N ASN A 149 -2.34 -19.81 -0.99
CA ASN A 149 -2.29 -21.12 -0.33
C ASN A 149 -1.19 -21.21 0.74
N SER A 150 -0.26 -20.24 0.77
CA SER A 150 0.80 -20.20 1.77
C SER A 150 0.20 -19.88 3.16
N PRO A 151 0.68 -20.55 4.22
CA PRO A 151 0.26 -20.23 5.57
C PRO A 151 0.45 -18.75 5.91
N THR A 152 -0.45 -18.19 6.71
CA THR A 152 -0.26 -16.90 7.35
C THR A 152 0.49 -17.08 8.66
N ALA A 153 1.45 -16.23 8.98
CA ALA A 153 1.94 -16.18 10.33
C ALA A 153 0.79 -15.67 11.24
N GLU A 154 0.38 -16.48 12.20
CA GLU A 154 -0.58 -16.06 13.22
C GLU A 154 0.07 -14.98 14.10
N ILE A 155 -0.11 -13.74 13.73
CA ILE A 155 0.13 -12.62 14.63
C ILE A 155 -1.21 -12.35 15.29
N ALA A 156 -1.42 -12.93 16.47
CA ALA A 156 -2.55 -12.52 17.31
C ALA A 156 -2.39 -11.02 17.56
N PRO A 157 -3.29 -10.16 17.08
CA PRO A 157 -3.16 -8.74 17.29
C PRO A 157 -3.17 -8.45 18.79
N SER A 158 -2.18 -7.69 19.29
CA SER A 158 -2.26 -7.20 20.65
C SER A 158 -3.53 -6.35 20.80
N PRO A 159 -4.11 -6.24 22.03
CA PRO A 159 -5.29 -5.39 22.24
C PRO A 159 -5.11 -3.97 21.69
N SER A 160 -3.88 -3.43 21.76
CA SER A 160 -3.54 -2.13 21.18
C SER A 160 -3.57 -2.12 19.67
N LYS A 161 -3.14 -3.18 19.01
CA LYS A 161 -3.18 -3.29 17.55
C LYS A 161 -4.60 -3.41 17.04
N LYS A 162 -5.43 -4.24 17.72
CA LYS A 162 -6.85 -4.35 17.39
C LYS A 162 -7.56 -3.00 17.51
N LEU A 163 -7.31 -2.27 18.60
CA LEU A 163 -7.87 -0.94 18.77
C LEU A 163 -7.47 0.02 17.62
N ILE A 164 -6.21 -0.02 17.19
CA ILE A 164 -5.76 0.86 16.09
C ILE A 164 -6.36 0.43 14.76
N ALA A 165 -6.54 -0.87 14.48
CA ALA A 165 -7.27 -1.34 13.31
C ALA A 165 -8.70 -0.79 13.29
N ASP A 166 -9.44 -0.94 14.39
CA ASP A 166 -10.80 -0.42 14.51
C ASP A 166 -10.84 1.12 14.30
N ILE A 167 -9.83 1.84 14.78
CA ILE A 167 -9.71 3.30 14.58
C ILE A 167 -9.40 3.64 13.11
N THR A 168 -8.51 2.91 12.46
CA THR A 168 -8.18 3.17 11.04
C THR A 168 -9.37 2.88 10.14
N ASP A 169 -10.10 1.80 10.37
CA ASP A 169 -11.34 1.49 9.66
C ASP A 169 -12.39 2.60 9.85
N TYR A 170 -12.57 3.06 11.09
CA TYR A 170 -13.47 4.18 11.38
C TYR A 170 -13.05 5.46 10.64
N VAL A 171 -11.75 5.80 10.63
CA VAL A 171 -11.22 6.96 9.90
C VAL A 171 -11.48 6.85 8.42
N ASN A 172 -11.21 5.70 7.81
CA ASN A 172 -11.41 5.48 6.39
C ASN A 172 -12.88 5.61 5.96
N LEU A 173 -13.82 5.21 6.83
CA LEU A 173 -15.25 5.30 6.56
C LEU A 173 -15.84 6.69 6.86
N ASN A 174 -15.28 7.43 7.80
CA ASN A 174 -15.87 8.67 8.34
C ASN A 174 -14.97 9.91 8.22
N TYR A 175 -13.91 9.84 7.41
CA TYR A 175 -12.86 10.86 7.32
C TYR A 175 -13.38 12.30 7.16
N SER A 176 -14.47 12.49 6.43
CA SER A 176 -15.06 13.82 6.16
C SER A 176 -15.73 14.43 7.38
N GLU A 177 -16.24 13.61 8.31
CA GLU A 177 -17.02 14.03 9.47
C GLU A 177 -16.17 14.19 10.72
N ILE A 178 -15.03 13.52 10.81
CA ILE A 178 -14.13 13.57 11.97
C ILE A 178 -13.61 14.97 12.18
N LYS A 179 -13.90 15.58 13.32
CA LYS A 179 -13.45 16.94 13.67
C LYS A 179 -11.99 16.98 14.13
N GLY A 180 -11.48 15.88 14.65
CA GLY A 180 -10.10 15.78 15.12
C GLY A 180 -9.85 14.57 16.00
N VAL A 181 -8.72 14.59 16.68
CA VAL A 181 -8.29 13.49 17.55
C VAL A 181 -9.21 13.32 18.76
N GLU A 182 -9.76 14.41 19.29
CA GLU A 182 -10.71 14.42 20.40
C GLU A 182 -11.96 13.62 20.08
N ASP A 183 -12.57 13.94 18.95
CA ASP A 183 -13.78 13.30 18.44
C ASP A 183 -13.59 11.78 18.26
N THR A 184 -12.45 11.38 17.70
CA THR A 184 -12.11 9.96 17.56
C THR A 184 -11.84 9.31 18.92
N ALA A 185 -11.14 9.97 19.82
CA ALA A 185 -10.86 9.43 21.15
C ALA A 185 -12.16 9.19 21.96
N GLU A 186 -13.12 10.11 21.88
CA GLU A 186 -14.45 9.96 22.50
C GLU A 186 -15.21 8.78 21.88
N LYS A 187 -15.19 8.63 20.56
CA LYS A 187 -15.84 7.53 19.86
C LYS A 187 -15.36 6.15 20.33
N PHE A 188 -14.09 6.01 20.64
CA PHE A 188 -13.48 4.77 21.10
C PHE A 188 -13.32 4.69 22.63
N TYR A 189 -13.92 5.61 23.39
CA TYR A 189 -13.88 5.65 24.86
C TYR A 189 -12.47 5.64 25.44
N ILE A 190 -11.53 6.33 24.77
CA ILE A 190 -10.14 6.43 25.20
C ILE A 190 -9.71 7.88 25.39
N ASN A 191 -8.64 8.09 26.15
CA ASN A 191 -8.08 9.42 26.33
C ASN A 191 -7.33 9.87 25.05
N LYS A 192 -7.48 11.14 24.66
CA LYS A 192 -6.76 11.78 23.54
C LYS A 192 -5.26 11.52 23.54
N CYS A 193 -4.62 11.71 24.72
CA CYS A 193 -3.17 11.51 24.82
C CYS A 193 -2.78 10.06 24.61
N TYR A 194 -3.61 9.13 25.08
CA TYR A 194 -3.43 7.71 24.84
C TYR A 194 -3.57 7.38 23.36
N LEU A 195 -4.63 7.86 22.69
CA LEU A 195 -4.82 7.71 21.25
C LEU A 195 -3.58 8.19 20.48
N CYS A 196 -3.17 9.44 20.68
CA CYS A 196 -1.99 9.99 19.98
C CYS A 196 -0.73 9.13 20.16
N ARG A 197 -0.47 8.69 21.39
CA ARG A 197 0.71 7.90 21.72
C ARG A 197 0.66 6.50 21.09
N ILE A 198 -0.48 5.79 21.26
CA ILE A 198 -0.61 4.42 20.79
C ILE A 198 -0.71 4.37 19.27
N PHE A 199 -1.42 5.30 18.65
CA PHE A 199 -1.52 5.41 17.20
C PHE A 199 -0.14 5.59 16.59
N LYS A 200 0.64 6.60 17.06
CA LYS A 200 2.02 6.82 16.58
C LYS A 200 2.94 5.64 16.87
N LYS A 201 2.76 4.95 18.02
CA LYS A 201 3.56 3.77 18.35
C LYS A 201 3.31 2.61 17.39
N VAL A 202 2.06 2.39 16.99
CA VAL A 202 1.64 1.27 16.14
C VAL A 202 1.86 1.60 14.66
N THR A 203 1.41 2.78 14.20
CA THR A 203 1.45 3.16 12.78
C THR A 203 2.75 3.85 12.35
N GLY A 204 3.52 4.38 13.30
CA GLY A 204 4.73 5.17 13.06
C GLY A 204 4.48 6.64 12.75
N ILE A 205 3.23 7.06 12.48
CA ILE A 205 2.85 8.44 12.15
C ILE A 205 1.82 9.00 13.14
N PRO A 206 1.73 10.33 13.31
CA PRO A 206 0.69 10.94 14.10
C PRO A 206 -0.71 10.70 13.50
N PHE A 207 -1.74 10.57 14.36
CA PHE A 207 -3.14 10.40 13.97
C PHE A 207 -3.62 11.47 12.98
N VAL A 208 -3.30 12.75 13.23
CA VAL A 208 -3.72 13.86 12.35
C VAL A 208 -3.08 13.77 10.97
N THR A 209 -1.83 13.29 10.90
CA THR A 209 -1.15 13.04 9.63
C THR A 209 -1.87 11.94 8.84
N TYR A 210 -2.25 10.85 9.50
CA TYR A 210 -3.02 9.77 8.88
C TYR A 210 -4.39 10.25 8.39
N LEU A 211 -5.17 10.95 9.23
CA LEU A 211 -6.47 11.50 8.84
C LEU A 211 -6.35 12.43 7.62
N ASN A 212 -5.33 13.28 7.60
CA ASN A 212 -5.10 14.18 6.46
C ASN A 212 -4.71 13.41 5.19
N SER A 213 -3.88 12.36 5.28
CA SER A 213 -3.53 11.57 4.09
C SER A 213 -4.74 10.88 3.48
N VAL A 214 -5.64 10.32 4.30
CA VAL A 214 -6.91 9.74 3.83
C VAL A 214 -7.76 10.80 3.12
N ARG A 215 -7.94 11.97 3.73
CA ARG A 215 -8.69 13.08 3.13
C ARG A 215 -8.11 13.55 1.81
N LEU A 216 -6.78 13.67 1.74
CA LEU A 216 -6.08 14.12 0.53
C LEU A 216 -6.18 13.09 -0.60
N GLY A 217 -6.14 11.80 -0.29
CA GLY A 217 -6.38 10.73 -1.27
C GLY A 217 -7.77 10.87 -1.91
N HIS A 218 -8.82 10.96 -1.10
CA HIS A 218 -10.18 11.18 -1.61
C HIS A 218 -10.34 12.51 -2.37
N ALA A 219 -9.65 13.57 -1.94
CA ALA A 219 -9.66 14.84 -2.65
C ALA A 219 -8.98 14.72 -4.03
N ALA A 220 -7.91 13.96 -4.14
CA ALA A 220 -7.23 13.69 -5.42
C ALA A 220 -8.18 12.98 -6.40
N ASP A 221 -8.92 11.97 -5.93
CA ASP A 221 -9.92 11.26 -6.74
C ASP A 221 -11.04 12.20 -7.21
N LEU A 222 -11.57 13.04 -6.31
CA LEU A 222 -12.62 14.02 -6.65
C LEU A 222 -12.12 15.10 -7.63
N LEU A 223 -10.85 15.50 -7.53
CA LEU A 223 -10.25 16.45 -8.47
C LEU A 223 -10.20 15.89 -9.90
N LEU A 224 -10.02 14.59 -10.05
CA LEU A 224 -9.95 13.91 -11.35
C LEU A 224 -11.32 13.52 -11.89
N SER A 225 -12.25 13.12 -11.02
CA SER A 225 -13.55 12.56 -11.38
C SER A 225 -14.67 13.59 -11.46
N SER A 226 -14.48 14.81 -10.97
CA SER A 226 -15.52 15.83 -10.90
C SER A 226 -15.10 17.21 -11.41
N THR A 227 -16.10 18.06 -11.71
CA THR A 227 -15.92 19.47 -12.05
C THR A 227 -16.08 20.44 -10.87
N LYS A 228 -16.26 19.91 -9.64
CA LYS A 228 -16.47 20.70 -8.44
C LYS A 228 -15.31 21.67 -8.18
N GLU A 229 -15.62 22.82 -7.56
CA GLU A 229 -14.58 23.77 -7.19
C GLU A 229 -13.62 23.17 -6.14
N VAL A 230 -12.36 23.63 -6.18
CA VAL A 230 -11.31 23.15 -5.26
C VAL A 230 -11.71 23.37 -3.80
N SER A 231 -12.35 24.49 -3.49
CA SER A 231 -12.87 24.81 -2.15
C SER A 231 -14.01 23.88 -1.72
N GLU A 232 -14.88 23.52 -2.65
CA GLU A 232 -15.97 22.57 -2.39
C GLU A 232 -15.41 21.16 -2.10
N ILE A 233 -14.43 20.71 -2.88
CA ILE A 233 -13.75 19.42 -2.64
C ILE A 233 -13.06 19.42 -1.27
N ALA A 234 -12.37 20.50 -0.88
CA ALA A 234 -11.77 20.61 0.43
C ALA A 234 -12.80 20.40 1.55
N THR A 235 -13.96 21.04 1.44
CA THR A 235 -15.06 20.91 2.41
C THR A 235 -15.64 19.50 2.42
N LEU A 236 -15.89 18.91 1.27
CA LEU A 236 -16.40 17.54 1.13
C LEU A 236 -15.45 16.50 1.74
N CYS A 237 -14.15 16.76 1.69
CA CYS A 237 -13.14 15.92 2.31
C CYS A 237 -12.88 16.23 3.79
N GLY A 238 -13.65 17.13 4.41
CA GLY A 238 -13.57 17.44 5.84
C GLY A 238 -12.48 18.44 6.23
N PHE A 239 -11.97 19.24 5.28
CA PHE A 239 -11.06 20.34 5.59
C PHE A 239 -11.84 21.60 5.92
N ASN A 240 -11.58 22.20 7.10
CA ASN A 240 -12.21 23.44 7.54
C ASN A 240 -11.55 24.71 6.96
N SER A 241 -10.39 24.58 6.32
CA SER A 241 -9.63 25.67 5.70
C SER A 241 -9.12 25.30 4.33
N ASN A 242 -9.55 26.04 3.32
CA ASN A 242 -9.09 25.85 1.95
C ASN A 242 -7.58 26.12 1.80
N SER A 243 -7.06 27.12 2.52
CA SER A 243 -5.61 27.42 2.51
C SER A 243 -4.79 26.27 3.11
N TYR A 244 -5.26 25.71 4.23
CA TYR A 244 -4.63 24.56 4.85
C TYR A 244 -4.67 23.34 3.91
N PHE A 245 -5.83 23.05 3.31
CA PHE A 245 -5.99 21.99 2.32
C PHE A 245 -5.00 22.15 1.16
N CYS A 246 -4.95 23.32 0.51
CA CYS A 246 -4.06 23.55 -0.63
C CYS A 246 -2.57 23.37 -0.28
N ASN A 247 -2.18 23.81 0.93
CA ASN A 247 -0.82 23.64 1.42
C ASN A 247 -0.49 22.15 1.66
N MET A 248 -1.37 21.44 2.37
CA MET A 248 -1.19 20.01 2.64
C MET A 248 -1.19 19.18 1.35
N PHE A 249 -2.08 19.50 0.41
CA PHE A 249 -2.13 18.86 -0.90
C PHE A 249 -0.83 19.06 -1.68
N LYS A 250 -0.28 20.27 -1.66
CA LYS A 250 1.00 20.56 -2.33
C LYS A 250 2.18 19.82 -1.68
N ILE A 251 2.17 19.67 -0.36
CA ILE A 251 3.19 18.89 0.37
C ILE A 251 3.11 17.41 -0.03
N GLU A 252 1.90 16.83 -0.08
CA GLU A 252 1.66 15.41 -0.35
C GLU A 252 1.94 15.05 -1.81
N PHE A 253 1.41 15.84 -2.76
CA PHE A 253 1.45 15.52 -4.20
C PHE A 253 2.49 16.34 -4.99
N GLY A 254 3.27 17.21 -4.34
CA GLY A 254 4.29 18.04 -4.99
C GLY A 254 3.74 19.19 -5.82
N MET A 255 2.42 19.31 -5.99
CA MET A 255 1.76 20.32 -6.81
C MET A 255 0.41 20.76 -6.21
N THR A 256 -0.09 21.93 -6.66
CA THR A 256 -1.37 22.44 -6.19
C THR A 256 -2.54 21.61 -6.70
N PRO A 257 -3.71 21.58 -5.98
CA PRO A 257 -4.91 20.88 -6.43
C PRO A 257 -5.35 21.25 -7.84
N ARG A 258 -5.25 22.54 -8.20
CA ARG A 258 -5.59 23.02 -9.53
C ARG A 258 -4.61 22.49 -10.60
N ALA A 259 -3.31 22.47 -10.33
CA ALA A 259 -2.31 21.92 -11.24
C ALA A 259 -2.50 20.40 -11.42
N TYR A 260 -2.81 19.68 -10.33
CA TYR A 260 -3.10 18.26 -10.34
C TYR A 260 -4.28 17.92 -11.27
N ARG A 261 -5.39 18.65 -11.16
CA ARG A 261 -6.55 18.53 -12.05
C ARG A 261 -6.20 18.78 -13.52
N MET A 262 -5.39 19.83 -13.79
CA MET A 262 -5.05 20.24 -15.17
C MET A 262 -4.01 19.32 -15.81
N GLY A 263 -3.08 18.79 -15.05
CA GLY A 263 -2.02 17.88 -15.54
C GLY A 263 -2.62 16.59 -16.11
N ASN A 264 -3.63 16.02 -15.46
CA ASN A 264 -4.30 14.79 -15.91
C ASN A 264 -5.36 15.00 -17.02
N LYS A 265 -5.84 16.24 -17.24
CA LYS A 265 -6.71 16.54 -18.41
C LYS A 265 -5.96 16.59 -19.73
N LYS A 266 -4.63 16.66 -19.73
CA LYS A 266 -3.80 16.66 -20.96
C LYS A 266 -3.40 15.26 -21.43
N GLN A 267 -3.74 14.21 -20.66
CA GLN A 267 -3.42 12.82 -20.99
C GLN A 267 -4.65 11.99 -21.42
N LYS A 268 -5.80 12.65 -21.61
CA LYS A 268 -7.01 12.03 -22.22
C LYS A 268 -7.23 12.67 -23.63
#